data_6d31fc48b246b221f6df81968f4dc334
#
_entry.id   6d31fc48b246b221f6df81968f4dc334
#
_cell.length_a   1.000
_cell.length_b   1.000
_cell.length_c   1.000
_cell.angle_alpha   90.00
_cell.angle_beta   90.00
_cell.angle_gamma   90.00
#
_symmetry.space_group_name_H-M   'P 1'
#
loop_
_entity.id
_entity.type
_entity.pdbx_description
1 polymer ?
#
loop_
_entity_poly.entity_id
_entity_poly.type
_entity_poly.pdbx_seq_one_letter_code
_entity_poly.pdbx_strand_id
1 'polypeptide(L)'
;TADIVKRTYFNEDVKDKAYVAYNYILGDSNEFSKIENIDIIDDILLGSSNTEFRKYFIDNNICEDVYSYVQKDRKETVYSIIFKYVSDDKLESLDAEYKSLLKGIINKGFDYEQVQASINKKNFSIKEEINKTSSPKGVSYAIRLLRTWLYSEDNILDAFDLDNVISHLQENCVNKQYENLAKQFLIENNKQAILHLIPTLEKENKEKDLVEYKATLSETELESIVKNTKSLQEWQHSTDKKEDLEKIKSVDAKEVELKNPFEETFFEEYKGINFSHYDTVTNGISYSKL
;
A
#
# COMPACT_ATOMS: atom_id res chain seq x y z
N THR A 1 -19.49 3.85 17.01
CA THR A 1 -19.21 2.54 16.41
C THR A 1 -19.36 2.67 14.91
N ALA A 2 -18.38 2.18 14.16
CA ALA A 2 -18.46 2.15 12.71
C ALA A 2 -19.60 1.21 12.27
N ASP A 3 -20.28 1.58 11.20
CA ASP A 3 -21.29 0.73 10.60
C ASP A 3 -20.61 -0.51 9.96
N ILE A 4 -21.20 -1.69 10.24
CA ILE A 4 -20.73 -2.93 9.62
C ILE A 4 -21.45 -3.09 8.28
N VAL A 5 -20.69 -3.09 7.20
CA VAL A 5 -21.19 -3.38 5.86
C VAL A 5 -21.02 -4.87 5.59
N LYS A 6 -22.13 -5.58 5.32
CA LYS A 6 -22.09 -6.99 4.94
C LYS A 6 -22.23 -7.13 3.44
N ARG A 7 -21.39 -7.97 2.84
CA ARG A 7 -21.42 -8.37 1.43
C ARG A 7 -21.22 -9.87 1.34
N THR A 8 -21.65 -10.47 0.26
CA THR A 8 -21.45 -11.90 -0.02
C THR A 8 -20.50 -12.10 -1.19
N TYR A 9 -19.84 -13.25 -1.25
CA TYR A 9 -19.06 -13.68 -2.40
C TYR A 9 -19.24 -15.19 -2.61
N PHE A 10 -19.15 -15.63 -3.86
CA PHE A 10 -19.24 -17.06 -4.17
C PHE A 10 -17.99 -17.80 -3.70
N ASN A 11 -18.21 -18.89 -2.94
CA ASN A 11 -17.18 -19.87 -2.62
C ASN A 11 -17.82 -21.25 -2.53
N GLU A 12 -17.17 -22.29 -3.06
CA GLU A 12 -17.64 -23.68 -3.01
C GLU A 12 -17.57 -24.23 -1.58
N ASP A 13 -16.68 -23.72 -0.73
CA ASP A 13 -16.62 -23.99 0.70
C ASP A 13 -16.99 -22.73 1.46
N VAL A 14 -18.06 -22.78 2.23
CA VAL A 14 -18.58 -21.62 2.97
C VAL A 14 -18.18 -21.61 4.44
N LYS A 15 -17.71 -22.75 4.97
CA LYS A 15 -17.37 -22.85 6.39
C LYS A 15 -16.03 -22.19 6.68
N ASP A 16 -16.01 -21.32 7.68
CA ASP A 16 -14.79 -20.62 8.13
C ASP A 16 -14.05 -19.89 6.97
N LYS A 17 -14.81 -19.28 6.04
CA LYS A 17 -14.26 -18.59 4.86
C LYS A 17 -14.61 -17.10 4.80
N ALA A 18 -15.12 -16.54 5.88
CA ALA A 18 -15.41 -15.12 5.93
C ALA A 18 -14.13 -14.27 5.93
N TYR A 19 -14.21 -13.11 5.28
CA TYR A 19 -13.20 -12.04 5.44
C TYR A 19 -13.80 -10.91 6.26
N VAL A 20 -12.99 -10.33 7.14
CA VAL A 20 -13.36 -9.12 7.87
C VAL A 20 -12.27 -8.08 7.66
N ALA A 21 -12.64 -6.90 7.20
CA ALA A 21 -11.72 -5.80 6.96
C ALA A 21 -12.09 -4.58 7.81
N TYR A 22 -11.12 -4.09 8.58
CA TYR A 22 -11.19 -2.80 9.28
C TYR A 22 -10.48 -1.76 8.43
N ASN A 23 -11.21 -0.77 7.95
CA ASN A 23 -10.71 0.24 7.04
C ASN A 23 -10.72 1.61 7.75
N TYR A 24 -9.61 2.33 7.65
CA TYR A 24 -9.38 3.62 8.30
C TYR A 24 -8.95 4.66 7.27
N ILE A 25 -9.62 5.81 7.22
CA ILE A 25 -9.14 6.97 6.47
C ILE A 25 -8.16 7.72 7.38
N LEU A 26 -6.91 7.82 6.95
CA LEU A 26 -5.82 8.40 7.76
C LEU A 26 -5.65 9.90 7.56
N GLY A 27 -5.99 10.42 6.41
CA GLY A 27 -5.85 11.82 6.00
C GLY A 27 -5.63 11.95 4.50
N ASP A 28 -5.41 13.17 4.04
CA ASP A 28 -5.15 13.45 2.63
C ASP A 28 -3.79 12.90 2.19
N SER A 29 -3.70 12.42 0.96
CA SER A 29 -2.49 11.79 0.41
C SER A 29 -1.28 12.72 0.29
N ASN A 30 -1.49 14.05 0.39
CA ASN A 30 -0.42 15.05 0.44
C ASN A 30 0.16 15.29 1.85
N GLU A 31 -0.41 14.70 2.90
CA GLU A 31 0.13 14.75 4.26
C GLU A 31 1.27 13.69 4.44
N PHE A 32 2.30 13.71 3.57
CA PHE A 32 3.34 12.65 3.51
C PHE A 32 3.93 12.29 4.86
N SER A 33 4.47 13.27 5.58
CA SER A 33 5.16 13.04 6.85
C SER A 33 4.27 12.34 7.89
N LYS A 34 2.96 12.65 7.89
CA LYS A 34 1.98 12.00 8.76
C LYS A 34 1.66 10.59 8.29
N ILE A 35 1.36 10.45 6.99
CA ILE A 35 0.90 9.18 6.39
C ILE A 35 2.01 8.12 6.43
N GLU A 36 3.27 8.51 6.25
CA GLU A 36 4.38 7.55 6.24
C GLU A 36 4.62 6.89 7.61
N ASN A 37 4.10 7.46 8.71
CA ASN A 37 4.14 6.83 10.03
C ASN A 37 3.32 5.54 10.10
N ILE A 38 2.27 5.39 9.26
CA ILE A 38 1.45 4.16 9.28
C ILE A 38 2.27 2.95 8.84
N ASP A 39 3.25 3.11 7.93
CA ASP A 39 4.08 2.00 7.48
C ASP A 39 4.95 1.45 8.63
N ILE A 40 5.37 2.31 9.55
CA ILE A 40 6.12 1.90 10.74
C ILE A 40 5.21 1.17 11.74
N ILE A 41 4.01 1.72 11.98
CA ILE A 41 3.02 1.09 12.85
C ILE A 41 2.59 -0.27 12.28
N ASP A 42 2.40 -0.34 10.98
CA ASP A 42 2.05 -1.57 10.27
C ASP A 42 3.15 -2.64 10.39
N ASP A 43 4.41 -2.24 10.19
CA ASP A 43 5.55 -3.17 10.33
C ASP A 43 5.67 -3.73 11.76
N ILE A 44 5.34 -2.93 12.79
CA ILE A 44 5.30 -3.37 14.18
C ILE A 44 4.14 -4.34 14.43
N LEU A 45 2.96 -4.07 13.88
CA LEU A 45 1.77 -4.89 14.11
C LEU A 45 1.74 -6.14 13.23
N LEU A 46 2.13 -6.04 11.96
CA LEU A 46 1.91 -7.06 10.93
C LEU A 46 3.14 -7.37 10.06
N GLY A 47 4.27 -6.70 10.27
CA GLY A 47 5.48 -6.81 9.43
C GLY A 47 6.15 -8.18 9.42
N SER A 48 5.83 -9.06 10.35
CA SER A 48 6.30 -10.44 10.36
C SER A 48 5.25 -11.41 10.90
N SER A 49 5.46 -12.71 10.65
CA SER A 49 4.60 -13.77 11.20
C SER A 49 4.68 -13.88 12.72
N ASN A 50 5.69 -13.28 13.35
CA ASN A 50 5.96 -13.40 14.79
C ASN A 50 5.50 -12.19 15.62
N THR A 51 4.86 -11.19 15.00
CA THR A 51 4.32 -10.06 15.76
C THR A 51 3.25 -10.51 16.76
N GLU A 52 3.20 -9.85 17.91
CA GLU A 52 2.22 -10.16 18.98
C GLU A 52 0.78 -10.07 18.44
N PHE A 53 0.50 -9.05 17.63
CA PHE A 53 -0.82 -8.83 17.04
C PHE A 53 -1.21 -9.98 16.10
N ARG A 54 -0.38 -10.34 15.14
CA ARG A 54 -0.68 -11.39 14.16
C ARG A 54 -0.80 -12.75 14.79
N LYS A 55 0.15 -13.10 15.65
CA LYS A 55 0.18 -14.40 16.37
C LYS A 55 -1.07 -14.62 17.20
N TYR A 56 -1.55 -13.59 17.91
CA TYR A 56 -2.73 -13.74 18.74
C TYR A 56 -3.92 -14.33 17.96
N PHE A 57 -4.22 -13.80 16.79
CA PHE A 57 -5.37 -14.24 16.01
C PHE A 57 -5.18 -15.61 15.37
N ILE A 58 -3.96 -15.93 14.96
CA ILE A 58 -3.65 -17.22 14.34
C ILE A 58 -3.57 -18.32 15.39
N ASP A 59 -2.84 -18.11 16.48
CA ASP A 59 -2.61 -19.12 17.53
C ASP A 59 -3.92 -19.46 18.29
N ASN A 60 -4.86 -18.53 18.38
CA ASN A 60 -6.20 -18.76 18.96
C ASN A 60 -7.24 -19.26 17.94
N ASN A 61 -6.82 -19.60 16.72
CA ASN A 61 -7.70 -20.08 15.63
C ASN A 61 -8.88 -19.13 15.35
N ILE A 62 -8.66 -17.82 15.45
CA ILE A 62 -9.69 -16.81 15.14
C ILE A 62 -9.80 -16.63 13.64
N CYS A 63 -8.67 -16.67 12.93
CA CYS A 63 -8.59 -16.60 11.47
C CYS A 63 -7.40 -17.40 10.96
N GLU A 64 -7.39 -17.69 9.64
CA GLU A 64 -6.26 -18.35 8.98
C GLU A 64 -5.06 -17.41 8.85
N ASP A 65 -5.32 -16.14 8.54
CA ASP A 65 -4.29 -15.10 8.39
C ASP A 65 -4.85 -13.71 8.68
N VAL A 66 -3.95 -12.79 9.04
CA VAL A 66 -4.24 -11.36 9.14
C VAL A 66 -3.12 -10.57 8.46
N TYR A 67 -3.50 -9.65 7.59
CA TYR A 67 -2.59 -8.80 6.82
C TYR A 67 -3.17 -7.41 6.63
N SER A 68 -2.36 -6.50 6.15
CA SER A 68 -2.73 -5.12 5.94
C SER A 68 -2.56 -4.67 4.50
N TYR A 69 -3.19 -3.55 4.19
CA TYR A 69 -3.01 -2.85 2.93
C TYR A 69 -3.10 -1.34 3.16
N VAL A 70 -2.11 -0.60 2.67
CA VAL A 70 -2.09 0.87 2.69
C VAL A 70 -2.30 1.40 1.28
N GLN A 71 -3.44 2.04 1.04
CA GLN A 71 -3.78 2.64 -0.24
C GLN A 71 -3.49 4.14 -0.22
N LYS A 72 -2.38 4.53 -0.87
CA LYS A 72 -1.88 5.92 -0.92
C LYS A 72 -2.11 6.62 -2.27
N ASP A 73 -2.76 5.97 -3.21
CA ASP A 73 -2.96 6.43 -4.60
C ASP A 73 -4.32 7.11 -4.82
N ARG A 74 -4.98 7.50 -3.74
CA ARG A 74 -6.26 8.21 -3.73
C ARG A 74 -6.14 9.55 -3.03
N LYS A 75 -7.18 10.39 -3.14
CA LYS A 75 -7.25 11.66 -2.44
C LYS A 75 -7.02 11.50 -0.94
N GLU A 76 -7.67 10.52 -0.33
CA GLU A 76 -7.48 10.16 1.07
C GLU A 76 -6.79 8.80 1.16
N THR A 77 -5.78 8.70 2.02
CA THR A 77 -5.09 7.45 2.30
C THR A 77 -5.96 6.54 3.16
N VAL A 78 -6.12 5.31 2.72
CA VAL A 78 -6.86 4.28 3.46
C VAL A 78 -5.89 3.21 3.95
N TYR A 79 -5.98 2.89 5.23
CA TYR A 79 -5.32 1.74 5.84
C TYR A 79 -6.34 0.68 6.16
N SER A 80 -6.08 -0.55 5.72
CA SER A 80 -6.97 -1.70 5.93
C SER A 80 -6.23 -2.81 6.65
N ILE A 81 -6.84 -3.35 7.72
CA ILE A 81 -6.42 -4.61 8.37
C ILE A 81 -7.46 -5.66 7.99
N ILE A 82 -7.00 -6.75 7.39
CA ILE A 82 -7.85 -7.76 6.78
C ILE A 82 -7.60 -9.11 7.46
N PHE A 83 -8.66 -9.65 8.05
CA PHE A 83 -8.71 -11.00 8.61
C PHE A 83 -9.22 -11.95 7.54
N LYS A 84 -8.41 -12.94 7.17
CA LYS A 84 -8.73 -13.92 6.15
C LYS A 84 -9.23 -15.19 6.81
N TYR A 85 -10.38 -15.67 6.35
CA TYR A 85 -10.95 -16.94 6.76
C TYR A 85 -11.18 -17.00 8.27
N VAL A 86 -11.99 -16.05 8.72
CA VAL A 86 -12.43 -15.96 10.11
C VAL A 86 -13.35 -17.13 10.42
N SER A 87 -13.11 -17.80 11.54
CA SER A 87 -13.94 -18.89 12.04
C SER A 87 -15.36 -18.39 12.34
N ASP A 88 -16.38 -19.13 11.90
CA ASP A 88 -17.77 -18.72 11.97
C ASP A 88 -18.23 -18.42 13.41
N ASP A 89 -17.72 -19.18 14.39
CA ASP A 89 -17.99 -18.97 15.82
C ASP A 89 -17.29 -17.76 16.43
N LYS A 90 -16.34 -17.16 15.69
CA LYS A 90 -15.56 -15.98 16.12
C LYS A 90 -16.00 -14.67 15.48
N LEU A 91 -16.84 -14.72 14.45
CA LEU A 91 -17.25 -13.52 13.70
C LEU A 91 -17.91 -12.44 14.59
N GLU A 92 -18.70 -12.86 15.58
CA GLU A 92 -19.39 -11.90 16.47
C GLU A 92 -18.46 -11.32 17.55
N SER A 93 -17.46 -12.10 18.03
CA SER A 93 -16.52 -11.64 19.06
C SER A 93 -15.33 -10.87 18.49
N LEU A 94 -15.03 -11.01 17.22
CA LEU A 94 -13.83 -10.49 16.57
C LEU A 94 -13.61 -8.98 16.80
N ASP A 95 -14.66 -8.17 16.71
CA ASP A 95 -14.54 -6.71 16.88
C ASP A 95 -14.08 -6.35 18.32
N ALA A 96 -14.62 -7.02 19.31
CA ALA A 96 -14.24 -6.81 20.70
C ALA A 96 -12.81 -7.29 20.96
N GLU A 97 -12.44 -8.45 20.45
CA GLU A 97 -11.10 -9.03 20.60
C GLU A 97 -10.04 -8.16 19.89
N TYR A 98 -10.33 -7.75 18.65
CA TYR A 98 -9.48 -6.83 17.86
C TYR A 98 -9.19 -5.55 18.63
N LYS A 99 -10.24 -4.85 19.06
CA LYS A 99 -10.11 -3.57 19.78
C LYS A 99 -9.40 -3.72 21.13
N SER A 100 -9.67 -4.81 21.85
CA SER A 100 -9.05 -5.09 23.14
C SER A 100 -7.56 -5.36 23.00
N LEU A 101 -7.17 -6.21 22.04
CA LEU A 101 -5.77 -6.53 21.80
C LEU A 101 -4.98 -5.32 21.32
N LEU A 102 -5.53 -4.57 20.34
CA LEU A 102 -4.87 -3.39 19.82
C LEU A 102 -4.63 -2.34 20.90
N LYS A 103 -5.65 -2.07 21.74
CA LYS A 103 -5.50 -1.18 22.91
C LYS A 103 -4.46 -1.72 23.92
N GLY A 104 -4.44 -3.03 24.13
CA GLY A 104 -3.47 -3.67 25.02
C GLY A 104 -2.04 -3.46 24.56
N ILE A 105 -1.77 -3.69 23.26
CA ILE A 105 -0.44 -3.51 22.66
C ILE A 105 -0.01 -2.04 22.73
N ILE A 106 -0.89 -1.10 22.35
CA ILE A 106 -0.58 0.33 22.40
C ILE A 106 -0.31 0.81 23.82
N ASN A 107 -1.11 0.37 24.81
CA ASN A 107 -0.94 0.76 26.20
C ASN A 107 0.31 0.14 26.86
N LYS A 108 0.71 -1.05 26.43
CA LYS A 108 1.96 -1.70 26.86
C LYS A 108 3.19 -0.92 26.38
N GLY A 109 3.05 -0.20 25.27
CA GLY A 109 4.12 0.50 24.58
C GLY A 109 4.82 -0.37 23.53
N PHE A 110 5.40 0.27 22.54
CA PHE A 110 6.18 -0.38 21.49
C PHE A 110 7.63 -0.58 21.93
N ASP A 111 8.25 -1.62 21.41
CA ASP A 111 9.69 -1.79 21.48
C ASP A 111 10.39 -0.83 20.52
N TYR A 112 11.04 0.19 21.06
CA TYR A 112 11.68 1.24 20.26
C TYR A 112 12.93 0.79 19.50
N GLU A 113 13.53 -0.35 19.83
CA GLU A 113 14.55 -0.99 18.99
C GLU A 113 13.89 -1.54 17.71
N GLN A 114 12.71 -2.13 17.80
CA GLN A 114 11.94 -2.56 16.64
C GLN A 114 11.44 -1.37 15.82
N VAL A 115 10.97 -0.31 16.44
CA VAL A 115 10.60 0.94 15.75
C VAL A 115 11.78 1.48 14.93
N GLN A 116 12.95 1.57 15.54
CA GLN A 116 14.16 2.04 14.86
C GLN A 116 14.57 1.10 13.72
N ALA A 117 14.46 -0.21 13.92
CA ALA A 117 14.74 -1.20 12.87
C ALA A 117 13.77 -1.05 11.69
N SER A 118 12.49 -0.81 11.94
CA SER A 118 11.49 -0.54 10.90
C SER A 118 11.81 0.73 10.10
N ILE A 119 12.21 1.81 10.77
CA ILE A 119 12.64 3.06 10.10
C ILE A 119 13.88 2.80 9.24
N ASN A 120 14.87 2.06 9.76
CA ASN A 120 16.08 1.72 9.01
C ASN A 120 15.76 0.88 7.76
N LYS A 121 14.86 -0.10 7.88
CA LYS A 121 14.35 -0.91 6.76
C LYS A 121 13.70 -0.03 5.71
N LYS A 122 12.86 0.93 6.11
CA LYS A 122 12.22 1.88 5.21
C LYS A 122 13.24 2.78 4.51
N ASN A 123 14.20 3.34 5.25
CA ASN A 123 15.27 4.16 4.69
C ASN A 123 16.11 3.37 3.67
N PHE A 124 16.46 2.12 4.00
CA PHE A 124 17.15 1.23 3.08
C PHE A 124 16.34 1.00 1.79
N SER A 125 15.04 0.68 1.92
CA SER A 125 14.15 0.45 0.77
C SER A 125 14.05 1.68 -0.15
N ILE A 126 13.96 2.88 0.43
CA ILE A 126 13.94 4.14 -0.32
C ILE A 126 15.24 4.33 -1.11
N LYS A 127 16.38 4.11 -0.46
CA LYS A 127 17.71 4.24 -1.11
C LYS A 127 17.92 3.19 -2.19
N GLU A 128 17.47 1.96 -1.94
CA GLU A 128 17.58 0.86 -2.90
C GLU A 128 16.68 1.07 -4.12
N GLU A 129 15.53 1.71 -3.97
CA GLU A 129 14.60 1.96 -5.09
C GLU A 129 15.28 2.69 -6.25
N ILE A 130 16.21 3.61 -5.95
CA ILE A 130 16.99 4.33 -6.96
C ILE A 130 17.88 3.39 -7.77
N ASN A 131 18.32 2.29 -7.17
CA ASN A 131 19.25 1.32 -7.78
C ASN A 131 18.53 0.19 -8.52
N LYS A 132 17.21 0.02 -8.32
CA LYS A 132 16.43 -1.03 -9.01
C LYS A 132 16.39 -0.79 -10.51
N THR A 133 16.81 -1.79 -11.27
CA THR A 133 16.80 -1.78 -12.75
C THR A 133 15.53 -2.40 -13.35
N SER A 134 14.71 -3.03 -12.52
CA SER A 134 13.53 -3.80 -12.93
C SER A 134 12.32 -2.96 -13.36
N SER A 135 12.34 -1.64 -13.11
CA SER A 135 11.25 -0.73 -13.46
C SER A 135 11.81 0.56 -14.04
N PRO A 136 11.17 1.14 -15.07
CA PRO A 136 11.56 2.45 -15.58
C PRO A 136 11.43 3.52 -14.48
N LYS A 137 12.56 4.08 -14.05
CA LYS A 137 12.62 5.05 -12.95
C LYS A 137 11.69 6.25 -13.17
N GLY A 138 11.64 6.76 -14.40
CA GLY A 138 10.76 7.88 -14.75
C GLY A 138 9.28 7.57 -14.51
N VAL A 139 8.83 6.35 -14.79
CA VAL A 139 7.45 5.92 -14.53
C VAL A 139 7.18 5.86 -13.02
N SER A 140 8.10 5.30 -12.24
CA SER A 140 7.96 5.25 -10.77
C SER A 140 7.87 6.65 -10.16
N TYR A 141 8.70 7.58 -10.64
CA TYR A 141 8.67 8.97 -10.20
C TYR A 141 7.39 9.68 -10.63
N ALA A 142 6.93 9.46 -11.88
CA ALA A 142 5.67 10.01 -12.36
C ALA A 142 4.48 9.53 -11.53
N ILE A 143 4.40 8.24 -11.20
CA ILE A 143 3.36 7.68 -10.34
C ILE A 143 3.41 8.30 -8.95
N ARG A 144 4.61 8.44 -8.37
CA ARG A 144 4.79 9.08 -7.05
C ARG A 144 4.29 10.52 -7.05
N LEU A 145 4.63 11.29 -8.09
CA LEU A 145 4.19 12.67 -8.25
C LEU A 145 2.67 12.76 -8.43
N LEU A 146 2.10 11.92 -9.29
CA LEU A 146 0.68 11.92 -9.62
C LEU A 146 -0.22 11.59 -8.42
N ARG A 147 0.26 10.83 -7.45
CA ARG A 147 -0.50 10.53 -6.22
C ARG A 147 -1.03 11.78 -5.54
N THR A 148 -0.24 12.84 -5.54
CA THR A 148 -0.57 14.12 -4.91
C THR A 148 -1.12 15.12 -5.90
N TRP A 149 -0.45 15.27 -7.03
CA TRP A 149 -0.75 16.29 -8.01
C TRP A 149 -2.18 16.19 -8.58
N LEU A 150 -2.73 15.00 -8.70
CA LEU A 150 -4.12 14.81 -9.13
C LEU A 150 -5.16 15.40 -8.16
N TYR A 151 -4.77 15.65 -6.92
CA TYR A 151 -5.68 16.08 -5.86
C TYR A 151 -5.32 17.43 -5.22
N SER A 152 -4.07 17.87 -5.38
CA SER A 152 -3.57 19.13 -4.83
C SER A 152 -2.44 19.67 -5.71
N GLU A 153 -2.42 20.98 -5.91
CA GLU A 153 -1.31 21.67 -6.58
C GLU A 153 -0.23 22.13 -5.57
N ASP A 154 -0.54 22.03 -4.27
CA ASP A 154 0.37 22.43 -3.21
C ASP A 154 1.38 21.31 -2.89
N ASN A 155 2.63 21.71 -2.69
CA ASN A 155 3.68 20.83 -2.16
C ASN A 155 3.92 19.53 -2.95
N ILE A 156 3.72 19.57 -4.27
CA ILE A 156 3.84 18.40 -5.16
C ILE A 156 5.21 17.72 -5.01
N LEU A 157 6.27 18.53 -4.82
CA LEU A 157 7.64 18.04 -4.74
C LEU A 157 7.99 17.40 -3.37
N ASP A 158 7.17 17.60 -2.35
CA ASP A 158 7.37 16.95 -1.05
C ASP A 158 7.35 15.42 -1.16
N ALA A 159 6.69 14.89 -2.20
CA ALA A 159 6.74 13.48 -2.55
C ALA A 159 8.16 12.94 -2.78
N PHE A 160 9.12 13.80 -3.09
CA PHE A 160 10.53 13.48 -3.34
C PHE A 160 11.46 13.89 -2.20
N ASP A 161 10.98 14.63 -1.20
CA ASP A 161 11.77 14.99 -0.02
C ASP A 161 11.83 13.84 0.99
N LEU A 162 12.43 12.74 0.54
CA LEU A 162 12.52 11.50 1.30
C LEU A 162 13.39 11.61 2.54
N ASP A 163 14.40 12.47 2.51
CA ASP A 163 15.28 12.72 3.66
C ASP A 163 14.50 13.42 4.79
N ASN A 164 13.62 14.35 4.45
CA ASN A 164 12.73 14.99 5.42
C ASN A 164 11.73 13.99 6.01
N VAL A 165 11.16 13.12 5.17
CA VAL A 165 10.27 12.03 5.64
C VAL A 165 10.99 11.14 6.64
N ILE A 166 12.20 10.66 6.33
CA ILE A 166 12.97 9.81 7.25
C ILE A 166 13.34 10.54 8.53
N SER A 167 13.74 11.81 8.44
CA SER A 167 14.05 12.65 9.61
C SER A 167 12.84 12.79 10.54
N HIS A 168 11.64 13.01 9.98
CA HIS A 168 10.40 13.08 10.75
C HIS A 168 10.05 11.76 11.43
N LEU A 169 10.22 10.63 10.73
CA LEU A 169 10.02 9.30 11.33
C LEU A 169 10.99 9.05 12.50
N GLN A 170 12.25 9.45 12.36
CA GLN A 170 13.25 9.35 13.42
C GLN A 170 12.93 10.26 14.61
N GLU A 171 12.48 11.49 14.36
CA GLU A 171 12.05 12.41 15.40
C GLU A 171 10.89 11.82 16.23
N ASN A 172 9.89 11.25 15.56
CA ASN A 172 8.78 10.55 16.22
C ASN A 172 9.25 9.35 17.05
N CYS A 173 10.28 8.64 16.59
CA CYS A 173 10.91 7.55 17.34
C CYS A 173 11.59 8.06 18.61
N VAL A 174 12.44 9.08 18.50
CA VAL A 174 13.14 9.68 19.65
C VAL A 174 12.15 10.23 20.68
N ASN A 175 11.10 10.89 20.22
CA ASN A 175 10.06 11.50 21.06
C ASN A 175 8.99 10.52 21.54
N LYS A 176 9.11 9.22 21.21
CA LYS A 176 8.18 8.15 21.60
C LYS A 176 6.73 8.47 21.24
N GLN A 177 6.48 8.86 19.97
CA GLN A 177 5.16 9.30 19.51
C GLN A 177 4.35 8.18 18.85
N TYR A 178 4.93 6.99 18.59
CA TYR A 178 4.27 5.95 17.80
C TYR A 178 3.03 5.37 18.46
N GLU A 179 2.98 5.26 19.79
CA GLU A 179 1.78 4.84 20.52
C GLU A 179 0.64 5.86 20.37
N ASN A 180 0.97 7.15 20.46
CA ASN A 180 -0.02 8.22 20.25
C ASN A 180 -0.54 8.22 18.82
N LEU A 181 0.33 8.05 17.82
CA LEU A 181 -0.03 7.97 16.41
C LEU A 181 -0.90 6.73 16.12
N ALA A 182 -0.53 5.57 16.66
CA ALA A 182 -1.33 4.35 16.53
C ALA A 182 -2.72 4.52 17.18
N LYS A 183 -2.79 5.19 18.33
CA LYS A 183 -4.05 5.50 18.99
C LYS A 183 -4.91 6.42 18.14
N GLN A 184 -4.35 7.50 17.58
CA GLN A 184 -5.04 8.42 16.72
C GLN A 184 -5.54 7.76 15.43
N PHE A 185 -4.70 6.93 14.79
CA PHE A 185 -5.04 6.30 13.52
C PHE A 185 -6.06 5.17 13.65
N LEU A 186 -5.98 4.37 14.73
CA LEU A 186 -6.68 3.08 14.80
C LEU A 186 -7.72 3.00 15.91
N ILE A 187 -7.57 3.75 17.01
CA ILE A 187 -8.49 3.69 18.15
C ILE A 187 -9.45 4.87 18.18
N GLU A 188 -8.92 6.09 18.04
CA GLU A 188 -9.68 7.34 18.15
C GLU A 188 -10.22 7.81 16.79
N ASN A 189 -9.82 7.15 15.71
CA ASN A 189 -10.26 7.48 14.36
C ASN A 189 -11.76 7.15 14.19
N ASN A 190 -12.55 8.17 13.95
CA ASN A 190 -13.99 8.03 13.70
C ASN A 190 -14.33 7.84 12.21
N LYS A 191 -13.34 8.01 11.31
CA LYS A 191 -13.47 7.75 9.87
C LYS A 191 -13.08 6.30 9.57
N GLN A 192 -13.91 5.37 10.01
CA GLN A 192 -13.67 3.94 9.83
C GLN A 192 -14.89 3.24 9.26
N ALA A 193 -14.66 2.16 8.52
CA ALA A 193 -15.69 1.26 8.02
C ALA A 193 -15.26 -0.19 8.23
N ILE A 194 -16.19 -1.03 8.67
CA ILE A 194 -15.96 -2.46 8.85
C ILE A 194 -16.71 -3.19 7.73
N LEU A 195 -16.00 -4.04 6.99
CA LEU A 195 -16.58 -4.86 5.93
C LEU A 195 -16.51 -6.33 6.34
N HIS A 196 -17.67 -6.99 6.36
CA HIS A 196 -17.77 -8.44 6.43
C HIS A 196 -18.10 -8.97 5.04
N LEU A 197 -17.20 -9.79 4.50
CA LEU A 197 -17.39 -10.48 3.22
C LEU A 197 -17.67 -11.95 3.53
N ILE A 198 -18.94 -12.33 3.42
CA ILE A 198 -19.45 -13.64 3.83
C ILE A 198 -19.53 -14.58 2.62
N PRO A 199 -18.99 -15.79 2.72
CA PRO A 199 -19.09 -16.77 1.62
C PRO A 199 -20.53 -17.23 1.40
N THR A 200 -20.88 -17.51 0.15
CA THR A 200 -22.18 -18.08 -0.25
C THR A 200 -21.99 -19.06 -1.40
N LEU A 201 -22.84 -20.08 -1.46
CA LEU A 201 -22.94 -20.99 -2.60
C LEU A 201 -23.70 -20.39 -3.78
N GLU A 202 -24.38 -19.27 -3.57
CA GLU A 202 -25.10 -18.57 -4.62
C GLU A 202 -24.13 -17.85 -5.54
N LYS A 203 -24.15 -18.20 -6.83
CA LYS A 203 -23.41 -17.47 -7.85
C LYS A 203 -24.20 -16.23 -8.26
N GLU A 204 -23.54 -15.06 -8.17
CA GLU A 204 -24.10 -13.87 -8.79
C GLU A 204 -24.33 -14.11 -10.28
N ASN A 205 -25.55 -13.97 -10.72
CA ASN A 205 -25.88 -14.01 -12.15
C ASN A 205 -25.84 -12.59 -12.73
N LYS A 206 -24.63 -12.08 -12.95
CA LYS A 206 -24.42 -10.73 -13.50
C LYS A 206 -25.10 -10.51 -14.85
N GLU A 207 -25.28 -11.58 -15.64
CA GLU A 207 -25.99 -11.48 -16.92
C GLU A 207 -27.48 -11.19 -16.70
N LYS A 208 -28.09 -11.86 -15.72
CA LYS A 208 -29.48 -11.62 -15.36
C LYS A 208 -29.68 -10.20 -14.83
N ASP A 209 -28.81 -9.77 -13.92
CA ASP A 209 -28.85 -8.41 -13.34
C ASP A 209 -28.70 -7.34 -14.42
N LEU A 210 -27.80 -7.56 -15.40
CA LEU A 210 -27.63 -6.67 -16.55
C LEU A 210 -28.86 -6.64 -17.46
N VAL A 211 -29.49 -7.76 -17.69
CA VAL A 211 -30.72 -7.83 -18.49
C VAL A 211 -31.86 -7.09 -17.79
N GLU A 212 -32.04 -7.33 -16.48
CA GLU A 212 -33.04 -6.62 -15.66
C GLU A 212 -32.76 -5.12 -15.64
N TYR A 213 -31.51 -4.69 -15.41
CA TYR A 213 -31.12 -3.29 -15.45
C TYR A 213 -31.39 -2.66 -16.83
N LYS A 214 -31.01 -3.34 -17.92
CA LYS A 214 -31.28 -2.87 -19.28
C LYS A 214 -32.76 -2.69 -19.54
N ALA A 215 -33.61 -3.55 -18.99
CA ALA A 215 -35.05 -3.44 -19.12
C ALA A 215 -35.65 -2.22 -18.38
N THR A 216 -34.95 -1.64 -17.43
CA THR A 216 -35.38 -0.41 -16.72
C THR A 216 -35.03 0.86 -17.47
N LEU A 217 -34.11 0.78 -18.45
CA LEU A 217 -33.63 1.95 -19.18
C LEU A 217 -34.60 2.33 -20.30
N SER A 218 -34.84 3.63 -20.48
CA SER A 218 -35.55 4.16 -21.61
C SER A 218 -34.72 4.07 -22.90
N GLU A 219 -35.39 4.13 -24.04
CA GLU A 219 -34.73 4.11 -25.37
C GLU A 219 -33.71 5.26 -25.50
N THR A 220 -34.04 6.45 -25.01
CA THR A 220 -33.14 7.63 -25.01
C THR A 220 -31.91 7.43 -24.15
N GLU A 221 -32.01 6.75 -23.01
CA GLU A 221 -30.87 6.42 -22.16
C GLU A 221 -29.95 5.39 -22.83
N LEU A 222 -30.53 4.36 -23.45
CA LEU A 222 -29.77 3.37 -24.21
C LEU A 222 -29.02 4.00 -25.39
N GLU A 223 -29.67 4.88 -26.16
CA GLU A 223 -29.03 5.62 -27.23
C GLU A 223 -27.87 6.49 -26.71
N SER A 224 -28.06 7.17 -25.57
CA SER A 224 -27.03 7.97 -24.92
C SER A 224 -25.82 7.13 -24.52
N ILE A 225 -26.05 5.95 -23.90
CA ILE A 225 -24.99 5.02 -23.53
C ILE A 225 -24.20 4.56 -24.75
N VAL A 226 -24.91 4.16 -25.83
CA VAL A 226 -24.27 3.74 -27.09
C VAL A 226 -23.44 4.85 -27.69
N LYS A 227 -23.99 6.08 -27.75
CA LYS A 227 -23.27 7.26 -28.27
C LYS A 227 -22.02 7.55 -27.46
N ASN A 228 -22.13 7.59 -26.12
CA ASN A 228 -21.01 7.87 -25.25
C ASN A 228 -19.90 6.80 -25.34
N THR A 229 -20.31 5.54 -25.45
CA THR A 229 -19.36 4.42 -25.63
C THR A 229 -18.62 4.53 -26.96
N LYS A 230 -19.32 4.87 -28.06
CA LYS A 230 -18.67 5.10 -29.35
C LYS A 230 -17.72 6.28 -29.32
N SER A 231 -18.13 7.40 -28.73
CA SER A 231 -17.28 8.57 -28.58
C SER A 231 -16.03 8.27 -27.75
N LEU A 232 -16.15 7.48 -26.69
CA LEU A 232 -15.00 7.04 -25.89
C LEU A 232 -14.05 6.16 -26.72
N GLN A 233 -14.59 5.20 -27.48
CA GLN A 233 -13.80 4.32 -28.34
C GLN A 233 -13.08 5.12 -29.45
N GLU A 234 -13.77 6.07 -30.08
CA GLU A 234 -13.17 6.96 -31.07
C GLU A 234 -12.04 7.80 -30.47
N TRP A 235 -12.23 8.34 -29.26
CA TRP A 235 -11.19 9.08 -28.55
C TRP A 235 -10.00 8.17 -28.19
N GLN A 236 -10.23 6.96 -27.69
CA GLN A 236 -9.17 6.00 -27.34
C GLN A 236 -8.33 5.56 -28.56
N HIS A 237 -8.92 5.54 -29.75
CA HIS A 237 -8.22 5.18 -30.99
C HIS A 237 -7.70 6.39 -31.76
N SER A 238 -8.01 7.60 -31.32
CA SER A 238 -7.50 8.81 -31.95
C SER A 238 -6.01 8.96 -31.67
N THR A 239 -5.28 9.44 -32.66
CA THR A 239 -3.88 9.84 -32.48
C THR A 239 -3.81 11.19 -31.80
N ASP A 240 -2.90 11.35 -30.86
CA ASP A 240 -2.62 12.63 -30.24
C ASP A 240 -2.16 13.65 -31.28
N LYS A 241 -2.43 14.92 -31.01
CA LYS A 241 -2.00 16.00 -31.90
C LYS A 241 -0.48 16.05 -32.00
N LYS A 242 0.04 16.28 -33.19
CA LYS A 242 1.49 16.36 -33.40
C LYS A 242 2.19 17.35 -32.47
N GLU A 243 1.54 18.49 -32.17
CA GLU A 243 2.02 19.52 -31.26
C GLU A 243 2.16 18.99 -29.81
N ASP A 244 1.33 18.02 -29.38
CA ASP A 244 1.40 17.43 -28.08
C ASP A 244 2.45 16.33 -28.03
N LEU A 245 2.60 15.55 -29.11
CA LEU A 245 3.66 14.56 -29.23
C LEU A 245 5.06 15.20 -29.27
N GLU A 246 5.20 16.37 -29.89
CA GLU A 246 6.47 17.13 -29.95
C GLU A 246 6.92 17.68 -28.58
N LYS A 247 6.01 17.78 -27.60
CA LYS A 247 6.36 18.13 -26.22
C LYS A 247 7.06 16.99 -25.46
N ILE A 248 6.87 15.77 -25.92
CA ILE A 248 7.53 14.58 -25.33
C ILE A 248 8.94 14.52 -25.89
N LYS A 249 9.94 14.78 -25.02
CA LYS A 249 11.34 14.64 -25.41
C LYS A 249 11.66 13.16 -25.63
N SER A 250 12.02 12.80 -26.84
CA SER A 250 12.62 11.48 -27.14
C SER A 250 14.14 11.58 -27.10
N VAL A 251 14.77 10.56 -26.55
CA VAL A 251 16.24 10.42 -26.57
C VAL A 251 16.58 9.58 -27.81
N ASP A 252 17.46 10.07 -28.67
CA ASP A 252 17.98 9.27 -29.79
C ASP A 252 18.87 8.14 -29.20
N ALA A 253 18.68 6.92 -29.70
CA ALA A 253 19.49 5.78 -29.29
C ALA A 253 21.02 6.01 -29.47
N LYS A 254 21.40 6.93 -30.37
CA LYS A 254 22.79 7.35 -30.58
C LYS A 254 23.33 8.26 -29.47
N GLU A 255 22.47 8.90 -28.71
CA GLU A 255 22.84 9.77 -27.58
C GLU A 255 23.01 8.98 -26.28
N VAL A 256 22.59 7.71 -26.28
CA VAL A 256 22.75 6.82 -25.12
C VAL A 256 24.19 6.29 -25.08
N GLU A 257 25.01 6.84 -24.19
CA GLU A 257 26.32 6.25 -23.92
C GLU A 257 26.13 4.86 -23.26
N LEU A 258 26.57 3.83 -23.96
CA LEU A 258 26.67 2.47 -23.39
C LEU A 258 27.88 2.42 -22.45
N LYS A 259 27.73 2.97 -21.24
CA LYS A 259 28.70 2.73 -20.17
C LYS A 259 28.38 1.39 -19.52
N ASN A 260 29.40 0.54 -19.40
CA ASN A 260 29.29 -0.65 -18.55
C ASN A 260 29.16 -0.16 -17.10
N PRO A 261 28.01 -0.33 -16.41
CA PRO A 261 27.83 0.15 -15.05
C PRO A 261 28.64 -0.65 -14.01
N PHE A 262 29.29 -1.74 -14.44
CA PHE A 262 30.13 -2.57 -13.58
C PHE A 262 31.54 -2.01 -13.61
N GLU A 263 31.81 -1.04 -12.76
CA GLU A 263 33.14 -0.58 -12.47
C GLU A 263 33.84 -1.58 -11.55
N GLU A 264 35.14 -1.43 -11.45
CA GLU A 264 36.12 -2.37 -10.91
C GLU A 264 35.65 -3.14 -9.67
N THR A 265 35.74 -4.47 -9.76
CA THR A 265 35.55 -5.35 -8.61
C THR A 265 36.87 -5.42 -7.83
N PHE A 266 36.85 -4.95 -6.59
CA PHE A 266 37.96 -5.14 -5.68
C PHE A 266 37.82 -6.48 -4.97
N PHE A 267 38.91 -7.23 -4.94
CA PHE A 267 38.97 -8.51 -4.23
C PHE A 267 39.79 -8.30 -2.95
N GLU A 268 39.20 -8.64 -1.83
CA GLU A 268 39.85 -8.61 -0.53
C GLU A 268 39.75 -9.97 0.13
N GLU A 269 40.85 -10.35 0.85
CA GLU A 269 40.81 -11.49 1.74
C GLU A 269 40.79 -11.01 3.19
N TYR A 270 39.76 -11.40 3.94
CA TYR A 270 39.69 -11.13 5.35
C TYR A 270 39.46 -12.43 6.12
N LYS A 271 40.42 -12.77 6.98
CA LYS A 271 40.38 -14.00 7.83
C LYS A 271 40.17 -15.29 7.03
N GLY A 272 40.79 -15.41 5.85
CA GLY A 272 40.64 -16.58 4.98
C GLY A 272 39.34 -16.63 4.15
N ILE A 273 38.58 -15.57 4.17
CA ILE A 273 37.36 -15.43 3.36
C ILE A 273 37.65 -14.42 2.25
N ASN A 274 37.47 -14.86 1.00
CA ASN A 274 37.57 -13.98 -0.15
C ASN A 274 36.23 -13.27 -0.36
N PHE A 275 36.25 -11.96 -0.44
CA PHE A 275 35.06 -11.24 -0.83
C PHE A 275 35.33 -10.17 -1.90
N SER A 276 34.33 -9.96 -2.73
CA SER A 276 34.36 -8.99 -3.81
C SER A 276 33.51 -7.79 -3.42
N HIS A 277 34.11 -6.62 -3.50
CA HIS A 277 33.39 -5.36 -3.29
C HIS A 277 33.17 -4.70 -4.65
N TYR A 278 31.92 -4.25 -4.90
CA TYR A 278 31.55 -3.56 -6.12
C TYR A 278 31.47 -2.07 -5.82
N ASP A 279 32.39 -1.30 -6.39
CA ASP A 279 32.32 0.16 -6.33
C ASP A 279 31.38 0.67 -7.43
N THR A 280 30.10 0.67 -7.11
CA THR A 280 29.07 1.21 -7.97
C THR A 280 28.50 2.47 -7.36
N VAL A 281 28.15 3.45 -8.20
CA VAL A 281 27.44 4.64 -7.73
C VAL A 281 26.05 4.23 -7.24
N THR A 282 26.00 3.90 -5.97
CA THR A 282 24.79 3.49 -5.27
C THR A 282 24.48 4.50 -4.18
N ASN A 283 23.25 4.87 -3.99
CA ASN A 283 22.80 5.90 -3.05
C ASN A 283 23.15 5.55 -1.57
N GLY A 284 24.46 5.40 -1.29
CA GLY A 284 24.99 5.04 0.03
C GLY A 284 24.83 3.56 0.41
N ILE A 285 24.54 2.67 -0.55
CA ILE A 285 24.47 1.21 -0.32
C ILE A 285 25.75 0.59 -0.87
N SER A 286 26.45 -0.21 -0.05
CA SER A 286 27.61 -0.97 -0.47
C SER A 286 27.19 -2.40 -0.83
N TYR A 287 27.64 -2.88 -1.99
CA TYR A 287 27.38 -4.24 -2.43
C TYR A 287 28.67 -5.07 -2.34
N SER A 288 28.60 -6.17 -1.62
CA SER A 288 29.71 -7.11 -1.47
C SER A 288 29.23 -8.54 -1.68
N LYS A 289 30.07 -9.38 -2.26
CA LYS A 289 29.82 -10.81 -2.45
C LYS A 289 30.90 -11.60 -1.70
N LEU A 290 30.46 -12.51 -0.85
CA LEU A 290 31.26 -13.51 -0.14
C LEU A 290 31.39 -14.78 -0.96
#